data_bf379985b9cdf7474eecb20c73ff70cf
#
_entry.id   bf379985b9cdf7474eecb20c73ff70cf
#
_cell.length_a   1.000
_cell.length_b   1.000
_cell.length_c   1.000
_cell.angle_alpha   90.00
_cell.angle_beta   90.00
_cell.angle_gamma   90.00
#
_symmetry.space_group_name_H-M   'P 1'
#
loop_
_entity.id
_entity.type
_entity.pdbx_description
1 polymer ?
#
loop_
_entity_poly.entity_id
_entity_poly.type
_entity_poly.pdbx_seq_one_letter_code
_entity_poly.pdbx_strand_id
1 'polypeptide(L)'
;KPAAEWMKPLVRGEETDLIEIPASWYLDDLPPMMFIKASPNSHGFVNPRQLEQIWMDAFDWVYREHDYAVFTMTIHPDVSGRPQVLLMHERIIEHLNSHEGVRWATFDEIADDFARRSPREG
;
A
#
# COMPACT_ATOMS: atom_id res chain seq x y z
N LYS A 1 -23.57 -1.81 14.25
CA LYS A 1 -23.56 -2.96 15.19
C LYS A 1 -23.53 -2.42 16.63
N PRO A 2 -24.20 -3.09 17.61
CA PRO A 2 -24.14 -2.69 19.02
C PRO A 2 -22.70 -2.74 19.56
N ALA A 3 -22.37 -1.81 20.47
CA ALA A 3 -21.02 -1.76 21.06
C ALA A 3 -20.59 -3.10 21.69
N ALA A 4 -21.53 -3.82 22.30
CA ALA A 4 -21.26 -5.14 22.88
C ALA A 4 -20.75 -6.19 21.87
N GLU A 5 -21.04 -6.05 20.58
CA GLU A 5 -20.49 -6.95 19.54
C GLU A 5 -19.02 -6.64 19.21
N TRP A 6 -18.64 -5.38 19.31
CA TRP A 6 -17.24 -4.93 19.08
C TRP A 6 -16.32 -5.28 20.24
N MET A 7 -16.89 -5.47 21.43
CA MET A 7 -16.14 -5.76 22.64
C MET A 7 -16.02 -7.27 22.93
N LYS A 8 -16.52 -8.13 22.07
CA LYS A 8 -16.29 -9.56 22.19
C LYS A 8 -14.81 -9.88 22.02
N PRO A 9 -14.27 -10.83 22.81
CA PRO A 9 -12.93 -11.31 22.59
C PRO A 9 -12.75 -11.78 21.15
N LEU A 10 -11.62 -11.43 20.53
CA LEU A 10 -11.25 -11.95 19.22
C LEU A 10 -11.08 -13.48 19.33
N VAL A 11 -11.79 -14.20 18.50
CA VAL A 11 -11.60 -15.64 18.34
C VAL A 11 -10.67 -15.82 17.14
N ARG A 12 -9.56 -16.51 17.34
CA ARG A 12 -8.64 -16.87 16.26
C ARG A 12 -9.41 -17.76 15.27
N GLY A 13 -9.36 -17.41 13.99
CA GLY A 13 -9.93 -18.22 12.92
C GLY A 13 -9.12 -19.49 12.67
N GLU A 14 -9.59 -20.27 11.72
CA GLU A 14 -8.84 -21.41 11.19
C GLU A 14 -7.80 -20.93 10.17
N GLU A 15 -6.67 -21.60 10.14
CA GLU A 15 -5.62 -21.32 9.14
C GLU A 15 -6.08 -21.79 7.77
N THR A 16 -5.85 -20.97 6.75
CA THR A 16 -6.19 -21.25 5.37
C THR A 16 -4.96 -21.18 4.47
N ASP A 17 -5.07 -21.59 3.21
CA ASP A 17 -4.01 -21.45 2.21
C ASP A 17 -3.99 -20.06 1.55
N LEU A 18 -4.90 -19.17 1.95
CA LEU A 18 -4.96 -17.80 1.45
C LEU A 18 -3.85 -16.96 2.07
N ILE A 19 -3.14 -16.25 1.22
CA ILE A 19 -2.11 -15.30 1.63
C ILE A 19 -2.66 -13.88 1.44
N GLU A 20 -2.71 -13.14 2.52
CA GLU A 20 -3.14 -11.75 2.53
C GLU A 20 -1.91 -10.83 2.38
N ILE A 21 -1.90 -10.01 1.34
CA ILE A 21 -0.88 -8.99 1.14
C ILE A 21 -1.43 -7.67 1.65
N PRO A 22 -0.84 -7.07 2.70
CA PRO A 22 -1.39 -5.88 3.32
C PRO A 22 -1.31 -4.67 2.41
N ALA A 23 -2.35 -3.85 2.43
CA ALA A 23 -2.39 -2.51 1.86
C ALA A 23 -2.46 -1.47 2.99
N SER A 24 -2.07 -0.24 2.68
CA SER A 24 -2.07 0.86 3.65
C SER A 24 -2.85 2.06 3.12
N TRP A 25 -3.70 2.65 3.94
CA TRP A 25 -4.35 3.92 3.64
C TRP A 25 -3.36 5.07 3.41
N TYR A 26 -2.15 4.98 3.96
CA TYR A 26 -1.09 5.98 3.77
C TYR A 26 -0.37 5.84 2.42
N LEU A 27 -0.49 4.67 1.77
CA LEU A 27 0.06 4.38 0.45
C LEU A 27 -1.05 4.19 -0.59
N ASP A 28 -2.15 4.91 -0.42
CA ASP A 28 -3.34 4.91 -1.28
C ASP A 28 -3.58 6.33 -1.81
N ASP A 29 -3.78 6.46 -3.11
CA ASP A 29 -3.97 7.75 -3.78
C ASP A 29 -5.39 8.31 -3.62
N LEU A 30 -6.38 7.46 -3.32
CA LEU A 30 -7.78 7.85 -3.24
C LEU A 30 -8.08 8.80 -2.07
N PRO A 31 -7.67 8.50 -0.82
CA PRO A 31 -8.00 9.38 0.31
C PRO A 31 -7.55 10.83 0.14
N PRO A 32 -6.32 11.13 -0.32
CA PRO A 32 -5.87 12.51 -0.48
C PRO A 32 -6.37 13.19 -1.75
N MET A 33 -6.64 12.44 -2.81
CA MET A 33 -6.82 13.02 -4.16
C MET A 33 -8.22 12.92 -4.73
N MET A 34 -9.09 12.06 -4.19
CA MET A 34 -10.47 11.96 -4.64
C MET A 34 -11.34 13.06 -4.02
N PHE A 35 -12.04 13.80 -4.87
CA PHE A 35 -13.06 14.73 -4.43
C PHE A 35 -14.45 14.10 -4.66
N ILE A 36 -15.17 13.87 -3.58
CA ILE A 36 -16.54 13.37 -3.61
C ILE A 36 -17.45 14.40 -2.94
N LYS A 37 -18.23 15.13 -3.73
CA LYS A 37 -19.08 16.22 -3.25
C LYS A 37 -20.05 15.79 -2.14
N ALA A 38 -20.51 14.56 -2.16
CA ALA A 38 -21.43 14.00 -1.17
C ALA A 38 -20.72 13.48 0.10
N SER A 39 -19.38 13.45 0.12
CA SER A 39 -18.60 12.96 1.25
C SER A 39 -17.84 14.11 1.93
N PRO A 40 -18.17 14.45 3.17
CA PRO A 40 -17.50 15.55 3.87
C PRO A 40 -16.01 15.28 4.17
N ASN A 41 -15.57 14.03 4.03
CA ASN A 41 -14.20 13.62 4.34
C ASN A 41 -13.32 13.49 3.09
N SER A 42 -13.84 13.79 1.90
CA SER A 42 -13.02 13.79 0.69
C SER A 42 -12.27 15.13 0.58
N HIS A 43 -10.94 15.06 0.53
CA HIS A 43 -10.11 16.25 0.42
C HIS A 43 -9.98 16.75 -1.02
N GLY A 44 -9.67 15.87 -1.96
CA GLY A 44 -9.44 16.21 -3.36
C GLY A 44 -8.37 17.29 -3.55
N PHE A 45 -7.88 17.46 -4.77
CA PHE A 45 -6.99 18.56 -5.14
C PHE A 45 -5.71 18.73 -4.29
N VAL A 46 -5.29 17.68 -3.59
CA VAL A 46 -4.00 17.70 -2.87
C VAL A 46 -2.87 17.81 -3.89
N ASN A 47 -1.85 18.59 -3.55
CA ASN A 47 -0.67 18.71 -4.39
C ASN A 47 0.07 17.35 -4.48
N PRO A 48 0.22 16.76 -5.68
CA PRO A 48 0.91 15.47 -5.84
C PRO A 48 2.31 15.42 -5.25
N ARG A 49 3.03 16.55 -5.20
CA ARG A 49 4.37 16.62 -4.60
C ARG A 49 4.38 16.31 -3.11
N GLN A 50 3.32 16.63 -2.40
CA GLN A 50 3.21 16.30 -0.97
C GLN A 50 2.98 14.80 -0.76
N LEU A 51 2.13 14.19 -1.60
CA LEU A 51 1.93 12.75 -1.55
C LEU A 51 3.19 11.98 -1.98
N GLU A 52 3.86 12.43 -3.05
CA GLU A 52 5.15 11.92 -3.49
C GLU A 52 6.16 11.86 -2.35
N GLN A 53 6.30 12.96 -1.60
CA GLN A 53 7.21 13.04 -0.46
C GLN A 53 6.86 12.01 0.61
N ILE A 54 5.58 11.91 0.97
CA ILE A 54 5.12 10.93 1.97
C ILE A 54 5.45 9.49 1.55
N TRP A 55 5.22 9.15 0.28
CA TRP A 55 5.45 7.80 -0.21
C TRP A 55 6.93 7.48 -0.34
N MET A 56 7.75 8.43 -0.79
CA MET A 56 9.20 8.27 -0.83
C MET A 56 9.80 8.13 0.57
N ASP A 57 9.39 8.96 1.53
CA ASP A 57 9.87 8.87 2.91
C ASP A 57 9.48 7.54 3.55
N ALA A 58 8.27 7.04 3.28
CA ALA A 58 7.83 5.74 3.75
C ALA A 58 8.66 4.59 3.14
N PHE A 59 8.96 4.67 1.84
CA PHE A 59 9.83 3.71 1.18
C PHE A 59 11.25 3.76 1.74
N ASP A 60 11.84 4.94 1.86
CA ASP A 60 13.21 5.13 2.35
C ASP A 60 13.38 4.61 3.78
N TRP A 61 12.35 4.81 4.62
CA TRP A 61 12.32 4.22 5.95
C TRP A 61 12.34 2.68 5.89
N VAL A 62 11.43 2.09 5.11
CA VAL A 62 11.31 0.63 4.97
C VAL A 62 12.61 0.05 4.41
N TYR A 63 13.19 0.66 3.39
CA TYR A 63 14.43 0.23 2.77
C TYR A 63 15.61 0.25 3.74
N ARG A 64 15.69 1.26 4.62
CA ARG A 64 16.75 1.40 5.61
C ARG A 64 16.62 0.42 6.78
N GLU A 65 15.40 0.16 7.25
CA GLU A 65 15.17 -0.56 8.51
C GLU A 65 14.93 -2.07 8.32
N HIS A 66 14.70 -2.54 7.10
CA HIS A 66 14.33 -3.93 6.84
C HIS A 66 15.16 -4.54 5.72
N ASP A 67 15.77 -5.70 5.98
CA ASP A 67 16.48 -6.50 4.96
C ASP A 67 15.52 -7.11 3.92
N TYR A 68 14.26 -7.27 4.27
CA TYR A 68 13.19 -7.75 3.40
C TYR A 68 11.87 -7.08 3.75
N ALA A 69 11.20 -6.55 2.74
CA ALA A 69 9.89 -5.95 2.88
C ALA A 69 9.06 -6.08 1.59
N VAL A 70 7.74 -6.05 1.74
CA VAL A 70 6.79 -5.86 0.65
C VAL A 70 6.21 -4.46 0.78
N PHE A 71 6.40 -3.64 -0.25
CA PHE A 71 5.93 -2.26 -0.29
C PHE A 71 4.81 -2.13 -1.32
N THR A 72 3.58 -1.97 -0.85
CA THR A 72 2.37 -1.94 -1.68
C THR A 72 1.84 -0.52 -1.81
N MET A 73 1.71 -0.04 -3.04
CA MET A 73 1.05 1.24 -3.34
C MET A 73 -0.29 0.96 -4.02
N THR A 74 -1.36 1.55 -3.53
CA THR A 74 -2.71 1.43 -4.10
C THR A 74 -2.99 2.60 -5.03
N ILE A 75 -3.32 2.31 -6.28
CA ILE A 75 -3.50 3.29 -7.34
C ILE A 75 -4.88 3.12 -7.98
N HIS A 76 -5.60 4.23 -8.10
CA HIS A 76 -6.91 4.29 -8.75
C HIS A 76 -6.80 5.06 -10.07
N PRO A 77 -7.16 4.49 -11.23
CA PRO A 77 -6.97 5.12 -12.54
C PRO A 77 -7.66 6.48 -12.70
N ASP A 78 -8.80 6.68 -12.09
CA ASP A 78 -9.55 7.94 -12.11
C ASP A 78 -8.92 9.07 -11.29
N VAL A 79 -8.01 8.72 -10.40
CA VAL A 79 -7.18 9.66 -9.63
C VAL A 79 -5.80 9.78 -10.24
N SER A 80 -5.10 8.67 -10.38
CA SER A 80 -3.71 8.61 -10.83
C SER A 80 -3.54 8.81 -12.33
N GLY A 81 -4.59 8.69 -13.13
CA GLY A 81 -4.56 8.98 -14.57
C GLY A 81 -4.44 10.49 -14.93
N ARG A 82 -4.37 11.37 -13.95
CA ARG A 82 -4.21 12.82 -14.17
C ARG A 82 -2.75 13.16 -14.49
N PRO A 83 -2.44 14.06 -15.44
CA PRO A 83 -1.07 14.35 -15.86
C PRO A 83 -0.10 14.66 -14.72
N GLN A 84 -0.50 15.48 -13.75
CA GLN A 84 0.34 15.84 -12.61
C GLN A 84 0.61 14.66 -11.67
N VAL A 85 -0.28 13.67 -11.62
CA VAL A 85 -0.13 12.46 -10.81
C VAL A 85 0.72 11.42 -11.55
N LEU A 86 0.57 11.31 -12.86
CA LEU A 86 1.46 10.49 -13.69
C LEU A 86 2.92 10.92 -13.55
N LEU A 87 3.19 12.23 -13.59
CA LEU A 87 4.53 12.77 -13.34
C LEU A 87 5.05 12.46 -11.92
N MET A 88 4.16 12.40 -10.94
CA MET A 88 4.49 11.94 -9.59
C MET A 88 4.92 10.46 -9.61
N HIS A 89 4.15 9.59 -10.26
CA HIS A 89 4.48 8.18 -10.36
C HIS A 89 5.78 7.91 -11.10
N GLU A 90 6.06 8.65 -12.18
CA GLU A 90 7.35 8.55 -12.88
C GLU A 90 8.51 8.78 -11.91
N ARG A 91 8.47 9.86 -11.11
CA ARG A 91 9.53 10.16 -10.15
C ARG A 91 9.63 9.15 -9.01
N ILE A 92 8.51 8.64 -8.52
CA ILE A 92 8.50 7.57 -7.51
C ILE A 92 9.15 6.31 -8.08
N ILE A 93 8.77 5.89 -9.29
CA ILE A 93 9.34 4.71 -9.94
C ILE A 93 10.85 4.89 -10.16
N GLU A 94 11.30 6.05 -10.61
CA GLU A 94 12.73 6.37 -10.76
C GLU A 94 13.47 6.28 -9.41
N HIS A 95 12.88 6.84 -8.35
CA HIS A 95 13.44 6.80 -7.00
C HIS A 95 13.58 5.35 -6.51
N LEU A 96 12.52 4.56 -6.58
CA LEU A 96 12.54 3.17 -6.17
C LEU A 96 13.57 2.35 -6.96
N ASN A 97 13.62 2.54 -8.28
CA ASN A 97 14.56 1.83 -9.16
C ASN A 97 16.03 2.22 -8.93
N SER A 98 16.30 3.35 -8.30
CA SER A 98 17.67 3.76 -7.96
C SER A 98 18.26 2.99 -6.78
N HIS A 99 17.45 2.18 -6.07
CA HIS A 99 17.89 1.42 -4.91
C HIS A 99 18.22 -0.02 -5.28
N GLU A 100 19.37 -0.51 -4.81
CA GLU A 100 19.78 -1.89 -5.04
C GLU A 100 18.86 -2.88 -4.32
N GLY A 101 18.57 -4.02 -4.97
CA GLY A 101 17.73 -5.07 -4.40
C GLY A 101 16.23 -4.82 -4.49
N VAL A 102 15.79 -3.69 -5.03
CA VAL A 102 14.37 -3.43 -5.30
C VAL A 102 13.92 -4.19 -6.53
N ARG A 103 12.80 -4.88 -6.42
CA ARG A 103 12.18 -5.65 -7.49
C ARG A 103 10.68 -5.36 -7.57
N TRP A 104 10.20 -5.06 -8.75
CA TRP A 104 8.77 -5.06 -9.04
C TRP A 104 8.28 -6.51 -9.18
N ALA A 105 7.22 -6.86 -8.49
CA ALA A 105 6.69 -8.21 -8.45
C ALA A 105 5.17 -8.20 -8.55
N THR A 106 4.61 -9.26 -9.11
CA THR A 106 3.16 -9.51 -9.06
C THR A 106 2.76 -10.03 -7.68
N PHE A 107 1.47 -9.96 -7.36
CA PHE A 107 0.98 -10.52 -6.09
C PHE A 107 1.18 -12.03 -6.00
N ASP A 108 1.09 -12.75 -7.11
CA ASP A 108 1.37 -14.18 -7.15
C ASP A 108 2.83 -14.48 -6.80
N GLU A 109 3.78 -13.71 -7.35
CA GLU A 109 5.20 -13.86 -7.02
C GLU A 109 5.47 -13.56 -5.54
N ILE A 110 4.81 -12.55 -4.95
CA ILE A 110 4.92 -12.21 -3.53
C ILE A 110 4.34 -13.32 -2.67
N ALA A 111 3.18 -13.84 -3.03
CA ALA A 111 2.52 -14.93 -2.31
C ALA A 111 3.37 -16.21 -2.34
N ASP A 112 3.90 -16.58 -3.49
CA ASP A 112 4.78 -17.73 -3.65
C ASP A 112 6.07 -17.60 -2.85
N ASP A 113 6.65 -16.40 -2.81
CA ASP A 113 7.84 -16.12 -2.02
C ASP A 113 7.54 -16.23 -0.52
N PHE A 114 6.42 -15.70 -0.07
CA PHE A 114 5.97 -15.80 1.31
C PHE A 114 5.76 -17.27 1.72
N ALA A 115 5.07 -18.07 0.90
CA ALA A 115 4.82 -19.47 1.17
C ALA A 115 6.14 -20.28 1.31
N ARG A 116 7.16 -19.96 0.53
CA ARG A 116 8.49 -20.60 0.64
C ARG A 116 9.24 -20.21 1.91
N ARG A 117 9.13 -18.95 2.34
CA ARG A 117 9.82 -18.42 3.53
C ARG A 117 9.14 -18.81 4.82
N SER A 118 7.84 -18.97 4.80
CA SER A 118 6.99 -19.29 5.95
C SER A 118 6.13 -20.52 5.64
N PRO A 119 6.74 -21.70 5.47
CA PRO A 119 5.98 -22.91 5.24
C PRO A 119 5.10 -23.19 6.45
N ARG A 120 3.86 -23.63 6.19
CA ARG A 120 2.95 -24.06 7.25
C ARG A 120 3.53 -25.28 7.97
N GLU A 121 3.52 -25.20 9.28
CA GLU A 121 3.77 -26.39 10.10
C GLU A 121 2.52 -27.28 9.99
N GLY A 122 2.72 -28.49 9.44
CA GLY A 122 1.66 -29.48 9.23
C GLY A 122 1.18 -30.14 10.52
#